data_4397008fd17540b2fb83a0c3a9ce9773
#
_entry.id   4397008fd17540b2fb83a0c3a9ce9773
#
_cell.length_a   1.000
_cell.length_b   1.000
_cell.length_c   1.000
_cell.angle_alpha   90.00
_cell.angle_beta   90.00
_cell.angle_gamma   90.00
#
_symmetry.space_group_name_H-M   'P 1'
#
loop_
_entity.id
_entity.type
_entity.pdbx_description
1 polymer ?
#
loop_
_entity_poly.entity_id
_entity_poly.type
_entity_poly.pdbx_seq_one_letter_code
_entity_poly.pdbx_strand_id
1 'polypeptide(L)'
;MQTNFFHRGADDGPHPRPQPQYDVPVTAGELKKIFSDCDDVEARAVRIGLESRLTVTVCWLDGVVSAGDVSTDVLRPLTEGGRLADISSTRESVRRIEQGAVYSCSTRTRTEMDDVVSDLTNGSVALVFDAQRRAVTFEVRTAHVRAVSEP
;
A
#
# COMPACT_ATOMS: atom_id res chain seq x y z
N MET A 1 3.51 -48.91 -0.41
CA MET A 1 3.42 -48.22 -0.51
C MET A 1 3.21 -47.57 -0.26
N GLN A 2 3.38 -47.23 -0.10
CA GLN A 2 3.22 -46.27 0.12
C GLN A 2 3.03 -45.43 0.08
N THR A 3 3.35 -45.56 0.34
CA THR A 3 3.24 -44.51 0.32
C THR A 3 2.84 -43.77 0.23
N ASN A 4 3.00 -43.76 0.54
CA ASN A 4 2.69 -42.74 0.45
C ASN A 4 2.46 -42.05 0.58
N PHE A 5 2.66 -41.98 0.88
CA PHE A 5 2.48 -41.05 1.03
C PHE A 5 2.55 -40.35 1.03
N PHE A 6 2.74 -40.41 1.24
CA PHE A 6 2.83 -39.42 1.17
C PHE A 6 2.73 -38.83 0.86
N HIS A 7 2.80 -38.76 1.04
CA HIS A 7 2.70 -37.91 0.65
C HIS A 7 2.53 -37.33 0.31
N ARG A 8 2.71 -37.39 0.91
CA ARG A 8 2.78 -36.65 0.35
C ARG A 8 2.20 -36.30 -0.20
N GLY A 9 2.02 -36.34 -0.13
CA GLY A 9 1.72 -35.65 -0.83
C GLY A 9 1.08 -35.30 -1.05
N ALA A 10 0.94 -35.52 -0.78
CA ALA A 10 0.57 -34.91 -1.30
C ALA A 10 0.65 -33.81 -1.17
N ASP A 11 0.72 -33.81 -0.95
CA ASP A 11 0.96 -32.65 -0.86
C ASP A 11 1.54 -31.95 -1.91
N ASP A 12 1.77 -32.38 -2.94
CA ASP A 12 2.37 -31.72 -3.99
C ASP A 12 1.44 -31.01 -4.90
N GLY A 13 0.19 -31.13 -4.79
CA GLY A 13 -0.75 -30.30 -5.50
C GLY A 13 -0.80 -28.92 -4.87
N PRO A 14 -1.52 -27.95 -5.44
CA PRO A 14 -1.65 -26.66 -4.81
C PRO A 14 -2.26 -26.80 -3.43
N HIS A 15 -1.59 -26.18 -2.48
CA HIS A 15 -2.11 -26.20 -1.12
C HIS A 15 -3.30 -25.25 -1.02
N PRO A 16 -4.31 -25.62 -0.26
CA PRO A 16 -5.41 -24.67 -0.03
C PRO A 16 -4.86 -23.45 0.66
N ARG A 17 -5.29 -22.30 0.21
CA ARG A 17 -4.88 -21.05 0.84
C ARG A 17 -5.58 -20.95 2.19
N PRO A 18 -4.88 -20.44 3.20
CA PRO A 18 -5.55 -20.16 4.47
C PRO A 18 -6.69 -19.19 4.24
N GLN A 19 -7.71 -19.29 5.05
CA GLN A 19 -8.79 -18.33 5.01
C GLN A 19 -8.24 -16.95 5.26
N PRO A 20 -8.61 -15.96 4.46
CA PRO A 20 -8.16 -14.62 4.72
C PRO A 20 -8.80 -14.09 6.00
N GLN A 21 -8.04 -13.33 6.75
CA GLN A 21 -8.55 -12.70 7.96
C GLN A 21 -9.51 -11.56 7.59
N TYR A 22 -9.20 -10.84 6.52
CA TYR A 22 -10.02 -9.72 6.05
C TYR A 22 -10.43 -9.99 4.61
N ASP A 23 -11.56 -10.64 4.44
CA ASP A 23 -12.05 -11.00 3.10
C ASP A 23 -12.95 -9.90 2.58
N VAL A 24 -12.34 -8.75 2.32
CA VAL A 24 -13.05 -7.57 1.85
C VAL A 24 -12.23 -6.93 0.73
N PRO A 25 -12.86 -6.15 -0.14
CA PRO A 25 -12.10 -5.51 -1.21
C PRO A 25 -11.13 -4.46 -0.66
N VAL A 26 -10.07 -4.24 -1.39
CA VAL A 26 -9.06 -3.24 -1.01
C VAL A 26 -9.60 -1.87 -1.38
N THR A 27 -10.24 -1.23 -0.42
CA THR A 27 -10.74 0.13 -0.54
C THR A 27 -10.43 0.86 0.75
N ALA A 28 -10.39 2.18 0.65
CA ALA A 28 -10.11 3.01 1.83
C ALA A 28 -11.19 2.84 2.89
N GLY A 29 -12.45 2.71 2.46
CA GLY A 29 -13.55 2.53 3.40
C GLY A 29 -13.43 1.25 4.20
N GLU A 30 -13.11 0.15 3.53
CA GLU A 30 -12.95 -1.11 4.24
C GLU A 30 -11.72 -1.08 5.15
N LEU A 31 -10.65 -0.46 4.69
CA LEU A 31 -9.45 -0.35 5.51
C LEU A 31 -9.73 0.43 6.80
N LYS A 32 -10.48 1.52 6.68
CA LYS A 32 -10.83 2.31 7.86
C LYS A 32 -11.66 1.51 8.85
N LYS A 33 -12.54 0.64 8.36
CA LYS A 33 -13.32 -0.22 9.27
C LYS A 33 -12.43 -1.18 10.02
N ILE A 34 -11.44 -1.76 9.36
CA ILE A 34 -10.52 -2.69 10.00
C ILE A 34 -9.79 -2.00 11.14
N PHE A 35 -9.39 -0.75 10.94
CA PHE A 35 -8.65 -0.01 11.93
C PHE A 35 -9.53 0.92 12.77
N SER A 36 -10.83 0.63 12.86
CA SER A 36 -11.77 1.55 13.51
C SER A 36 -11.46 1.77 15.00
N ASP A 37 -10.81 0.81 15.65
CA ASP A 37 -10.43 0.95 17.04
C ASP A 37 -9.01 1.46 17.23
N CYS A 38 -8.35 1.83 16.13
CA CYS A 38 -6.97 2.29 16.18
C CYS A 38 -6.94 3.78 15.87
N ASP A 39 -6.54 4.56 16.86
CA ASP A 39 -6.49 6.00 16.69
C ASP A 39 -5.29 6.45 15.85
N ASP A 40 -4.35 5.55 15.63
CA ASP A 40 -3.11 5.91 14.94
C ASP A 40 -3.21 5.81 13.42
N VAL A 41 -4.30 5.26 12.90
CA VAL A 41 -4.40 5.15 11.46
C VAL A 41 -4.75 6.50 10.86
N GLU A 42 -4.00 6.88 9.83
CA GLU A 42 -4.25 8.09 9.09
C GLU A 42 -4.63 7.72 7.67
N ALA A 43 -5.61 8.42 7.13
CA ALA A 43 -6.05 8.21 5.76
C ALA A 43 -6.37 9.56 5.17
N ARG A 44 -5.71 9.89 4.08
CA ARG A 44 -5.89 11.19 3.44
C ARG A 44 -6.19 11.00 1.96
N ALA A 45 -7.36 11.46 1.54
CA ALA A 45 -7.75 11.40 0.14
C ALA A 45 -7.07 12.54 -0.60
N VAL A 46 -6.48 12.21 -1.76
CA VAL A 46 -5.74 13.17 -2.56
C VAL A 46 -6.25 13.07 -3.99
N ARG A 47 -6.43 14.22 -4.62
CA ARG A 47 -6.82 14.29 -6.02
C ARG A 47 -5.59 14.34 -6.89
N ILE A 48 -5.56 13.51 -7.91
CA ILE A 48 -4.44 13.43 -8.84
C ILE A 48 -4.96 13.35 -10.26
N GLY A 49 -4.03 13.42 -11.19
CA GLY A 49 -4.34 13.21 -12.59
C GLY A 49 -4.84 14.46 -13.29
N LEU A 50 -5.27 14.26 -14.52
CA LEU A 50 -5.72 15.35 -15.38
C LEU A 50 -6.95 16.01 -14.76
N GLU A 51 -6.90 17.31 -14.57
CA GLU A 51 -7.96 18.10 -13.96
C GLU A 51 -8.33 17.61 -12.56
N SER A 52 -7.39 16.93 -11.89
CA SER A 52 -7.59 16.43 -10.52
C SER A 52 -8.83 15.54 -10.39
N ARG A 53 -9.09 14.72 -11.38
CA ARG A 53 -10.31 13.90 -11.39
C ARG A 53 -10.17 12.56 -10.73
N LEU A 54 -8.95 12.12 -10.48
CA LEU A 54 -8.73 10.81 -9.88
C LEU A 54 -8.45 10.97 -8.40
N THR A 55 -8.87 10.00 -7.63
CA THR A 55 -8.65 10.03 -6.18
C THR A 55 -7.82 8.83 -5.76
N VAL A 56 -6.83 9.10 -4.92
CA VAL A 56 -6.07 8.06 -4.24
C VAL A 56 -6.12 8.37 -2.76
N THR A 57 -6.26 7.35 -1.92
CA THR A 57 -6.23 7.56 -0.48
C THR A 57 -4.89 7.06 0.03
N VAL A 58 -4.18 7.97 0.72
CA VAL A 58 -2.88 7.65 1.30
C VAL A 58 -3.13 7.24 2.75
N CYS A 59 -2.70 6.04 3.10
CA CYS A 59 -2.92 5.50 4.44
C CYS A 59 -1.60 5.11 5.08
N TRP A 60 -1.48 5.39 6.37
CA TRP A 60 -0.30 4.98 7.13
C TRP A 60 -0.68 4.93 8.61
N LEU A 61 0.18 4.30 9.40
CA LEU A 61 0.03 4.29 10.84
C LEU A 61 0.96 5.33 11.43
N ASP A 62 0.38 6.39 11.99
CA ASP A 62 1.15 7.42 12.64
C ASP A 62 1.86 6.80 13.85
N GLY A 63 3.06 7.21 14.12
CA GLY A 63 3.82 6.56 15.18
C GLY A 63 4.70 5.43 14.66
N VAL A 64 4.30 4.73 13.61
CA VAL A 64 5.18 3.79 12.91
C VAL A 64 5.86 4.51 11.76
N VAL A 65 5.11 5.35 11.08
CA VAL A 65 5.63 6.15 9.98
C VAL A 65 5.42 7.62 10.34
N SER A 66 6.42 8.44 10.10
CA SER A 66 6.33 9.87 10.40
C SER A 66 5.44 10.58 9.41
N ALA A 67 4.49 11.37 9.91
CA ALA A 67 3.61 12.15 9.05
C ALA A 67 4.40 13.15 8.20
N GLY A 68 5.51 13.67 8.74
CA GLY A 68 6.35 14.58 7.98
C GLY A 68 7.00 13.90 6.78
N ASP A 69 7.44 12.67 6.97
CA ASP A 69 8.03 11.89 5.88
C ASP A 69 6.98 11.58 4.82
N VAL A 70 5.76 11.24 5.24
CA VAL A 70 4.69 11.00 4.29
C VAL A 70 4.38 12.25 3.49
N SER A 71 4.34 13.39 4.16
CA SER A 71 4.08 14.65 3.48
C SER A 71 5.13 14.93 2.41
N THR A 72 6.39 14.78 2.77
CA THR A 72 7.49 15.11 1.87
C THR A 72 7.67 14.09 0.76
N ASP A 73 7.64 12.82 1.12
CA ASP A 73 8.05 11.76 0.19
C ASP A 73 6.89 11.18 -0.60
N VAL A 74 5.67 11.37 -0.14
CA VAL A 74 4.51 10.78 -0.78
C VAL A 74 3.51 11.82 -1.25
N LEU A 75 3.05 12.67 -0.35
CA LEU A 75 1.98 13.60 -0.68
C LEU A 75 2.43 14.66 -1.70
N ARG A 76 3.61 15.21 -1.52
CA ARG A 76 4.12 16.19 -2.47
C ARG A 76 4.33 15.62 -3.87
N PRO A 77 5.00 14.47 -4.02
CA PRO A 77 5.13 13.90 -5.37
C PRO A 77 3.80 13.58 -6.03
N LEU A 78 2.80 13.20 -5.23
CA LEU A 78 1.48 12.93 -5.79
C LEU A 78 0.83 14.18 -6.35
N THR A 79 1.02 15.32 -5.72
CA THR A 79 0.27 16.52 -6.05
C THR A 79 1.09 17.58 -6.78
N GLU A 80 2.39 17.63 -6.56
CA GLU A 80 3.21 18.74 -7.06
C GLU A 80 4.23 18.32 -8.10
N GLY A 81 4.52 17.04 -8.20
CA GLY A 81 5.61 16.59 -9.06
C GLY A 81 5.33 16.65 -10.55
N GLY A 82 4.09 16.77 -10.96
CA GLY A 82 3.75 16.83 -12.38
C GLY A 82 3.81 15.49 -13.09
N ARG A 83 4.29 14.45 -12.46
CA ARG A 83 4.43 13.15 -13.11
C ARG A 83 3.12 12.44 -13.34
N LEU A 84 2.09 12.83 -12.62
CA LEU A 84 0.77 12.24 -12.74
C LEU A 84 -0.23 13.21 -13.34
N ALA A 85 0.20 14.40 -13.73
CA ALA A 85 -0.71 15.47 -14.10
C ALA A 85 -1.47 15.18 -15.38
N ASP A 86 -0.89 14.39 -16.28
CA ASP A 86 -1.52 14.10 -17.58
C ASP A 86 -2.31 12.81 -17.60
N ILE A 87 -2.46 12.16 -16.46
CA ILE A 87 -3.08 10.84 -16.40
C ILE A 87 -4.60 10.99 -16.26
N SER A 88 -5.34 10.26 -17.08
CA SER A 88 -6.79 10.33 -17.06
C SER A 88 -7.45 9.06 -16.57
N SER A 89 -6.70 8.01 -16.23
CA SER A 89 -7.30 6.78 -15.73
C SER A 89 -6.58 6.30 -14.48
N THR A 90 -7.34 5.65 -13.62
CA THR A 90 -6.77 5.09 -12.40
C THR A 90 -5.73 4.01 -12.70
N ARG A 91 -6.01 3.21 -13.73
CA ARG A 91 -5.06 2.14 -14.11
C ARG A 91 -3.70 2.72 -14.49
N GLU A 92 -3.70 3.79 -15.25
CA GLU A 92 -2.45 4.43 -15.64
C GLU A 92 -1.74 5.02 -14.42
N SER A 93 -2.50 5.58 -13.50
CA SER A 93 -1.93 6.11 -12.26
C SER A 93 -1.20 5.02 -11.49
N VAL A 94 -1.86 3.87 -11.32
CA VAL A 94 -1.25 2.76 -10.60
C VAL A 94 0.05 2.35 -11.29
N ARG A 95 0.01 2.23 -12.61
CA ARG A 95 1.19 1.81 -13.35
C ARG A 95 2.34 2.79 -13.20
N ARG A 96 2.06 4.09 -13.29
CA ARG A 96 3.10 5.12 -13.14
C ARG A 96 3.72 5.09 -11.75
N ILE A 97 2.88 4.85 -10.74
CA ILE A 97 3.39 4.78 -9.38
C ILE A 97 4.23 3.53 -9.19
N GLU A 98 3.81 2.42 -9.75
CA GLU A 98 4.63 1.20 -9.73
C GLU A 98 5.98 1.41 -10.39
N GLN A 99 6.06 2.31 -11.33
CA GLN A 99 7.29 2.62 -12.04
C GLN A 99 8.10 3.72 -11.36
N GLY A 100 7.71 4.14 -10.16
CA GLY A 100 8.51 5.08 -9.39
C GLY A 100 8.12 6.53 -9.50
N ALA A 101 6.89 6.82 -9.97
CA ALA A 101 6.48 8.21 -10.12
C ALA A 101 6.40 8.95 -8.79
N VAL A 102 6.12 8.24 -7.71
CA VAL A 102 6.02 8.84 -6.38
C VAL A 102 7.27 8.53 -5.57
N TYR A 103 7.68 7.27 -5.57
CA TYR A 103 8.78 6.84 -4.74
C TYR A 103 9.56 5.80 -5.53
N SER A 104 10.86 5.99 -5.60
CA SER A 104 11.69 5.19 -6.50
C SER A 104 12.18 3.88 -5.87
N CYS A 105 11.87 3.64 -4.62
CA CYS A 105 12.24 2.37 -4.01
C CYS A 105 11.23 1.29 -4.37
N SER A 106 11.47 0.09 -3.90
CA SER A 106 10.61 -1.04 -4.21
C SER A 106 9.18 -0.79 -3.77
N THR A 107 8.26 -1.00 -4.68
CA THR A 107 6.85 -0.93 -4.36
C THR A 107 6.24 -2.32 -4.51
N ARG A 108 5.12 -2.54 -3.84
CA ARG A 108 4.37 -3.78 -3.96
C ARG A 108 2.93 -3.44 -4.29
N THR A 109 2.36 -4.17 -5.22
CA THR A 109 0.96 -4.01 -5.55
C THR A 109 0.17 -5.07 -4.81
N ARG A 110 -0.81 -4.64 -4.03
CA ARG A 110 -1.60 -5.53 -3.20
C ARG A 110 -3.04 -5.54 -3.65
N THR A 111 -3.56 -6.73 -3.85
CA THR A 111 -4.97 -6.91 -4.21
C THR A 111 -5.76 -7.61 -3.11
N GLU A 112 -5.11 -7.98 -2.01
CA GLU A 112 -5.76 -8.62 -0.89
C GLU A 112 -5.58 -7.77 0.35
N MET A 113 -6.66 -7.61 1.09
CA MET A 113 -6.65 -6.74 2.25
C MET A 113 -5.68 -7.19 3.33
N ASP A 114 -5.53 -8.52 3.51
CA ASP A 114 -4.58 -9.04 4.49
C ASP A 114 -3.18 -8.50 4.25
N ASP A 115 -2.78 -8.43 2.98
CA ASP A 115 -1.45 -7.94 2.63
C ASP A 115 -1.32 -6.46 2.93
N VAL A 116 -2.37 -5.69 2.65
CA VAL A 116 -2.34 -4.25 2.93
C VAL A 116 -2.22 -3.99 4.42
N VAL A 117 -3.01 -4.72 5.22
CA VAL A 117 -2.97 -4.56 6.67
C VAL A 117 -1.59 -4.93 7.20
N SER A 118 -1.04 -6.03 6.72
CA SER A 118 0.29 -6.45 7.13
C SER A 118 1.35 -5.41 6.78
N ASP A 119 1.28 -4.86 5.58
CA ASP A 119 2.25 -3.85 5.17
C ASP A 119 2.14 -2.60 6.04
N LEU A 120 0.92 -2.16 6.34
CA LEU A 120 0.75 -0.98 7.19
C LEU A 120 1.31 -1.20 8.58
N THR A 121 1.05 -2.38 9.17
CA THR A 121 1.55 -2.64 10.51
C THR A 121 3.07 -2.78 10.53
N ASN A 122 3.67 -3.06 9.40
CA ASN A 122 5.12 -3.16 9.29
C ASN A 122 5.80 -1.86 8.87
N GLY A 123 5.03 -0.77 8.80
CA GLY A 123 5.63 0.54 8.55
C GLY A 123 5.56 1.01 7.12
N SER A 124 4.76 0.39 6.29
CA SER A 124 4.59 0.84 4.92
C SER A 124 3.50 1.91 4.83
N VAL A 125 3.58 2.70 3.76
CA VAL A 125 2.51 3.59 3.34
C VAL A 125 1.74 2.87 2.24
N ALA A 126 0.43 3.01 2.24
CA ALA A 126 -0.42 2.41 1.21
C ALA A 126 -1.12 3.50 0.42
N LEU A 127 -1.00 3.42 -0.90
CA LEU A 127 -1.77 4.24 -1.82
C LEU A 127 -2.93 3.39 -2.29
N VAL A 128 -4.14 3.70 -1.82
CA VAL A 128 -5.30 2.85 -2.06
C VAL A 128 -6.13 3.43 -3.20
N PHE A 129 -6.35 2.62 -4.21
CA PHE A 129 -7.11 2.99 -5.40
C PHE A 129 -8.43 2.21 -5.38
N ASP A 130 -9.46 2.84 -4.87
CA ASP A 130 -10.77 2.19 -4.72
C ASP A 130 -11.28 1.66 -6.05
N ALA A 131 -11.12 2.44 -7.11
CA ALA A 131 -11.65 2.06 -8.42
C ALA A 131 -11.02 0.78 -8.96
N GLN A 132 -9.79 0.50 -8.56
CA GLN A 132 -9.07 -0.70 -9.00
C GLN A 132 -9.06 -1.78 -7.93
N ARG A 133 -9.56 -1.48 -6.75
CA ARG A 133 -9.57 -2.39 -5.60
C ARG A 133 -8.18 -2.95 -5.35
N ARG A 134 -7.22 -2.06 -5.31
CA ARG A 134 -5.84 -2.42 -5.05
C ARG A 134 -5.11 -1.28 -4.38
N ALA A 135 -3.98 -1.61 -3.80
CA ALA A 135 -3.12 -0.62 -3.17
C ALA A 135 -1.69 -0.85 -3.65
N VAL A 136 -0.95 0.23 -3.70
CA VAL A 136 0.50 0.16 -3.90
C VAL A 136 1.13 0.54 -2.57
N THR A 137 1.96 -0.35 -2.03
CA THR A 137 2.57 -0.12 -0.72
C THR A 137 4.08 -0.02 -0.87
N PHE A 138 4.70 0.76 0.01
CA PHE A 138 6.14 0.89 0.04
C PHE A 138 6.57 1.47 1.38
N GLU A 139 7.82 1.22 1.74
CA GLU A 139 8.36 1.76 2.98
C GLU A 139 8.94 3.13 2.70
N VAL A 140 8.57 4.09 3.55
CA VAL A 140 9.11 5.43 3.45
C VAL A 140 10.42 5.46 4.21
N ARG A 141 11.46 5.86 3.54
CA ARG A 141 12.77 5.90 4.13
C ARG A 141 12.89 6.98 5.16
N THR A 142 13.50 6.64 6.26
CA THR A 142 13.78 7.61 7.31
C THR A 142 15.27 7.81 7.40
N ALA A 143 15.86 8.18 6.26
CA ALA A 143 17.31 8.34 6.20
C ALA A 143 17.81 9.34 7.22
N HIS A 144 17.03 10.36 7.51
CA HIS A 144 17.40 11.34 8.51
C HIS A 144 17.56 10.74 9.90
N VAL A 145 16.90 9.63 10.17
CA VAL A 145 17.04 8.96 11.45
C VAL A 145 18.46 8.49 11.65
N ARG A 146 19.04 7.94 10.59
CA ARG A 146 20.44 7.49 10.69
C ARG A 146 21.37 8.66 10.87
N ALA A 147 21.12 9.74 10.17
CA ALA A 147 21.95 10.93 10.34
C ALA A 147 21.86 11.46 11.76
N VAL A 148 20.69 11.41 12.33
CA VAL A 148 20.49 11.89 13.69
C VAL A 148 21.22 11.00 14.68
N SER A 149 21.28 9.71 14.41
CA SER A 149 21.91 8.80 15.34
C SER A 149 23.42 8.93 15.36
N GLU A 150 24.00 9.65 14.43
CA GLU A 150 25.44 9.86 14.43
C GLU A 150 25.81 10.86 15.49
N PRO A 151 26.74 10.52 16.35
CA PRO A 151 27.19 11.47 17.36
C PRO A 151 27.96 12.60 16.76
#